data_9c4f7ed49cb4a824639b355de05f5bb4
#
_entry.id   9c4f7ed49cb4a824639b355de05f5bb4
#
_cell.length_a   1.000
_cell.length_b   1.000
_cell.length_c   1.000
_cell.angle_alpha   90.00
_cell.angle_beta   90.00
_cell.angle_gamma   90.00
#
_symmetry.space_group_name_H-M   'P 1'
#
loop_
_entity.id
_entity.type
_entity.pdbx_description
1 polymer ?
#
loop_
_entity_poly.entity_id
_entity_poly.type
_entity_poly.pdbx_seq_one_letter_code
_entity_poly.pdbx_strand_id
1 'polypeptide(L)'
;MSINVLSFKAENGDAFLIKFDNDQNILIDMGMPKTYENEIRQELIKLKEAEQKIDLLIISHIDEDHIGGAIKFLEENKNNEIIELSEIWHNSYKHLQFEKTKALEVEEDTLSILKSIIRQNQTTEIQDGVQNISCKQGSSLASLICKYEYPLNTHFSCNEISIDNKQEVLIGDLKFIFLSPNKEKLEKLSKKWLQELSKKKYNFEISDEEIFDDAFEFYMKFLQDVDIKISSISSKKNLNFEKLLKIEEKDNSVTNGSSLAFIIEYKDKKLLFLGDSHEDIVFDSLIKLKDKDYDLKFDLMKVSHHGSNKNISNRLINLITCNKFLFSTDGLSNNHPNLEAIAKIVANNTNSKKELFFNYELDIFEKLDNNELKDKYNYEIKYQREIDLL
;
A
#
# COMPACT_ATOMS: atom_id res chain seq x y z
N MET A 1 -17.64 18.82 10.81
CA MET A 1 -17.28 17.68 9.91
C MET A 1 -15.79 17.50 10.04
N SER A 2 -15.33 16.32 10.45
CA SER A 2 -13.89 16.12 10.54
C SER A 2 -13.53 14.72 10.05
N ILE A 3 -12.49 14.64 9.22
CA ILE A 3 -11.77 13.42 8.94
C ILE A 3 -10.38 13.61 9.52
N ASN A 4 -9.95 12.68 10.34
CA ASN A 4 -8.61 12.67 10.89
C ASN A 4 -7.81 11.55 10.22
N VAL A 5 -6.69 11.89 9.59
CA VAL A 5 -5.78 10.95 8.94
C VAL A 5 -4.49 10.90 9.74
N LEU A 6 -4.23 9.77 10.38
CA LEU A 6 -2.99 9.50 11.10
C LEU A 6 -2.08 8.62 10.25
N SER A 7 -0.89 9.14 9.89
CA SER A 7 0.17 8.40 9.22
C SER A 7 1.17 7.89 10.25
N PHE A 8 1.30 6.59 10.37
CA PHE A 8 2.25 5.96 11.30
C PHE A 8 3.68 6.01 10.76
N LYS A 9 4.65 5.87 11.65
CA LYS A 9 6.06 5.70 11.28
C LYS A 9 6.30 4.25 10.85
N ALA A 10 6.21 4.00 9.55
CA ALA A 10 6.25 2.67 8.95
C ALA A 10 7.58 2.34 8.26
N GLU A 11 8.68 3.03 8.64
CA GLU A 11 9.97 2.93 7.94
C GLU A 11 9.78 3.30 6.46
N ASN A 12 10.11 2.39 5.53
CA ASN A 12 9.89 2.59 4.09
C ASN A 12 8.48 2.22 3.62
N GLY A 13 7.60 1.75 4.51
CA GLY A 13 6.27 1.26 4.15
C GLY A 13 5.13 2.25 4.37
N ASP A 14 3.93 1.74 4.27
CA ASP A 14 2.70 2.48 4.48
C ASP A 14 1.90 1.96 5.68
N ALA A 15 1.36 2.87 6.47
CA ALA A 15 0.40 2.55 7.52
C ALA A 15 -0.41 3.79 7.88
N PHE A 16 -1.73 3.73 7.73
CA PHE A 16 -2.63 4.85 7.98
C PHE A 16 -3.85 4.42 8.78
N LEU A 17 -4.26 5.25 9.73
CA LEU A 17 -5.56 5.16 10.38
C LEU A 17 -6.38 6.39 10.00
N ILE A 18 -7.56 6.16 9.40
CA ILE A 18 -8.50 7.22 9.06
C ILE A 18 -9.70 7.11 10.00
N LYS A 19 -9.95 8.18 10.74
CA LYS A 19 -11.09 8.29 11.67
C LYS A 19 -12.09 9.31 11.13
N PHE A 20 -13.34 8.90 11.04
CA PHE A 20 -14.44 9.75 10.57
C PHE A 20 -15.31 10.20 11.74
N ASP A 21 -16.00 11.35 11.61
CA ASP A 21 -16.84 11.92 12.66
C ASP A 21 -18.15 11.16 12.92
N ASN A 22 -18.37 10.03 12.25
CA ASN A 22 -19.44 9.06 12.48
C ASN A 22 -18.94 7.76 13.14
N ASP A 23 -17.76 7.81 13.81
CA ASP A 23 -17.09 6.69 14.47
C ASP A 23 -16.66 5.53 13.56
N GLN A 24 -16.73 5.68 12.23
CA GLN A 24 -16.12 4.72 11.31
C GLN A 24 -14.60 4.89 11.32
N ASN A 25 -13.87 3.78 11.38
CA ASN A 25 -12.41 3.76 11.39
C ASN A 25 -11.87 2.79 10.33
N ILE A 26 -10.91 3.25 9.53
CA ILE A 26 -10.30 2.47 8.48
C ILE A 26 -8.79 2.43 8.68
N LEU A 27 -8.22 1.23 8.64
CA LEU A 27 -6.78 1.02 8.51
C LEU A 27 -6.43 0.77 7.04
N ILE A 28 -5.37 1.40 6.57
CA ILE A 28 -4.79 1.16 5.25
C ILE A 28 -3.34 0.80 5.44
N ASP A 29 -2.98 -0.43 5.09
CA ASP A 29 -1.69 -1.05 5.33
C ASP A 29 -1.24 -0.97 6.81
N MET A 30 -0.24 -1.74 7.18
CA MET A 30 0.22 -1.77 8.56
C MET A 30 1.75 -1.79 8.69
N GLY A 31 2.46 -1.49 7.59
CA GLY A 31 3.91 -1.41 7.60
C GLY A 31 4.61 -2.73 7.92
N MET A 32 5.79 -2.61 8.45
CA MET A 32 6.60 -3.72 8.96
C MET A 32 6.03 -4.25 10.30
N PRO A 33 6.40 -5.47 10.77
CA PRO A 33 5.95 -5.98 12.07
C PRO A 33 6.20 -5.01 13.23
N LYS A 34 7.35 -4.33 13.26
CA LYS A 34 7.69 -3.32 14.26
C LYS A 34 6.78 -2.09 14.21
N THR A 35 6.25 -1.74 13.04
CA THR A 35 5.27 -0.65 12.90
C THR A 35 4.02 -0.94 13.72
N TYR A 36 3.50 -2.17 13.62
CA TYR A 36 2.38 -2.59 14.45
C TYR A 36 2.74 -2.50 15.95
N GLU A 37 3.85 -3.12 16.37
CA GLU A 37 4.23 -3.22 17.78
C GLU A 37 4.48 -1.85 18.44
N ASN A 38 5.14 -0.94 17.73
CA ASN A 38 5.61 0.34 18.29
C ASN A 38 4.63 1.51 18.08
N GLU A 39 3.81 1.46 17.03
CA GLU A 39 3.02 2.60 16.58
C GLU A 39 1.50 2.29 16.59
N ILE A 40 1.06 1.23 15.89
CA ILE A 40 -0.36 0.99 15.63
C ILE A 40 -1.06 0.40 16.84
N ARG A 41 -0.46 -0.58 17.49
CA ARG A 41 -1.07 -1.34 18.59
C ARG A 41 -1.68 -0.45 19.67
N GLN A 42 -0.99 0.60 20.05
CA GLN A 42 -1.43 1.52 21.10
C GLN A 42 -2.65 2.36 20.66
N GLU A 43 -2.70 2.76 19.39
CA GLU A 43 -3.85 3.48 18.85
C GLU A 43 -5.10 2.57 18.76
N LEU A 44 -4.93 1.29 18.39
CA LEU A 44 -6.03 0.33 18.39
C LEU A 44 -6.59 0.09 19.79
N ILE A 45 -5.73 0.02 20.82
CA ILE A 45 -6.17 -0.10 22.22
C ILE A 45 -6.97 1.14 22.63
N LYS A 46 -6.53 2.35 22.27
CA LYS A 46 -7.28 3.58 22.57
C LYS A 46 -8.66 3.60 21.91
N LEU A 47 -8.77 3.14 20.66
CA LEU A 47 -10.06 3.00 19.98
C LEU A 47 -10.96 2.02 20.72
N LYS A 48 -10.43 0.86 21.12
CA LYS A 48 -11.19 -0.13 21.92
C LYS A 48 -11.66 0.44 23.25
N GLU A 49 -10.82 1.19 23.97
CA GLU A 49 -11.19 1.85 25.23
C GLU A 49 -12.28 2.91 25.02
N ALA A 50 -12.34 3.50 23.82
CA ALA A 50 -13.42 4.40 23.38
C ALA A 50 -14.66 3.67 22.82
N GLU A 51 -14.75 2.33 22.99
CA GLU A 51 -15.83 1.47 22.48
C GLU A 51 -15.97 1.54 20.93
N GLN A 52 -14.88 1.85 20.23
CA GLN A 52 -14.80 1.89 18.78
C GLN A 52 -14.18 0.61 18.22
N LYS A 53 -14.33 0.40 16.92
CA LYS A 53 -13.80 -0.74 16.18
C LYS A 53 -13.06 -0.30 14.92
N ILE A 54 -12.42 -1.23 14.24
CA ILE A 54 -11.97 -1.05 12.86
C ILE A 54 -13.04 -1.64 11.93
N ASP A 55 -13.68 -0.79 11.15
CA ASP A 55 -14.69 -1.21 10.18
C ASP A 55 -14.07 -1.90 8.98
N LEU A 56 -12.87 -1.48 8.59
CA LEU A 56 -12.19 -2.01 7.44
C LEU A 56 -10.67 -1.93 7.60
N LEU A 57 -9.98 -3.06 7.35
CA LEU A 57 -8.54 -3.11 7.10
C LEU A 57 -8.32 -3.32 5.60
N ILE A 58 -7.66 -2.38 4.94
CA ILE A 58 -7.27 -2.48 3.52
C ILE A 58 -5.79 -2.79 3.45
N ILE A 59 -5.43 -3.88 2.77
CA ILE A 59 -4.06 -4.20 2.42
C ILE A 59 -3.87 -3.93 0.94
N SER A 60 -3.06 -2.92 0.63
CA SER A 60 -2.90 -2.43 -0.74
C SER A 60 -2.26 -3.48 -1.66
N HIS A 61 -1.20 -4.14 -1.22
CA HIS A 61 -0.52 -5.21 -1.93
C HIS A 61 0.35 -6.05 -0.98
N ILE A 62 1.07 -7.05 -1.52
CA ILE A 62 1.71 -8.12 -0.73
C ILE A 62 3.12 -7.82 -0.24
N ASP A 63 3.72 -6.67 -0.54
CA ASP A 63 5.09 -6.36 -0.13
C ASP A 63 5.20 -6.26 1.41
N GLU A 64 6.31 -6.72 1.97
CA GLU A 64 6.50 -6.88 3.42
C GLU A 64 6.26 -5.59 4.21
N ASP A 65 6.65 -4.47 3.65
CA ASP A 65 6.50 -3.14 4.25
C ASP A 65 5.06 -2.57 4.19
N HIS A 66 4.10 -3.37 3.72
CA HIS A 66 2.66 -3.13 3.76
C HIS A 66 1.92 -4.17 4.60
N ILE A 67 2.26 -5.47 4.45
CA ILE A 67 1.52 -6.56 5.11
C ILE A 67 2.13 -7.04 6.43
N GLY A 68 3.42 -6.76 6.69
CA GLY A 68 4.14 -7.34 7.84
C GLY A 68 3.48 -7.04 9.18
N GLY A 69 3.07 -5.79 9.38
CA GLY A 69 2.34 -5.38 10.58
C GLY A 69 0.96 -6.01 10.71
N ALA A 70 0.25 -6.22 9.57
CA ALA A 70 -1.06 -6.86 9.57
C ALA A 70 -0.99 -8.34 9.99
N ILE A 71 0.04 -9.06 9.53
CA ILE A 71 0.31 -10.44 9.97
C ILE A 71 0.46 -10.47 11.50
N LYS A 72 1.32 -9.59 12.05
CA LYS A 72 1.55 -9.52 13.49
C LYS A 72 0.30 -9.12 14.27
N PHE A 73 -0.46 -8.18 13.74
CA PHE A 73 -1.74 -7.75 14.31
C PHE A 73 -2.75 -8.90 14.38
N LEU A 74 -2.97 -9.64 13.29
CA LEU A 74 -3.95 -10.72 13.29
C LEU A 74 -3.54 -11.88 14.19
N GLU A 75 -2.24 -12.19 14.31
CA GLU A 75 -1.74 -13.17 15.28
C GLU A 75 -2.10 -12.82 16.72
N GLU A 76 -2.00 -11.53 17.08
CA GLU A 76 -2.34 -11.04 18.41
C GLU A 76 -3.86 -10.83 18.59
N ASN A 77 -4.53 -10.32 17.54
CA ASN A 77 -5.95 -9.92 17.62
C ASN A 77 -6.95 -11.09 17.52
N LYS A 78 -6.48 -12.33 17.39
CA LYS A 78 -7.39 -13.49 17.40
C LYS A 78 -8.40 -13.33 18.54
N ASN A 79 -9.69 -13.54 18.24
CA ASN A 79 -10.77 -13.34 19.20
C ASN A 79 -11.01 -11.87 19.64
N ASN A 80 -10.60 -10.90 18.83
CA ASN A 80 -10.76 -9.46 19.10
C ASN A 80 -10.10 -9.00 20.42
N GLU A 81 -8.96 -9.60 20.78
CA GLU A 81 -8.27 -9.26 22.04
C GLU A 81 -7.76 -7.81 22.03
N ILE A 82 -7.33 -7.31 20.86
CA ILE A 82 -6.86 -5.92 20.69
C ILE A 82 -8.03 -5.00 20.32
N ILE A 83 -8.78 -5.34 19.25
CA ILE A 83 -9.92 -4.55 18.76
C ILE A 83 -10.83 -5.40 17.89
N GLU A 84 -12.12 -5.07 17.82
CA GLU A 84 -13.03 -5.65 16.82
C GLU A 84 -12.65 -5.20 15.42
N LEU A 85 -12.55 -6.16 14.47
CA LEU A 85 -12.28 -5.92 13.05
C LEU A 85 -13.42 -6.49 12.21
N SER A 86 -14.12 -5.62 11.46
CA SER A 86 -15.34 -6.03 10.75
C SER A 86 -15.06 -6.69 9.41
N GLU A 87 -14.09 -6.21 8.62
CA GLU A 87 -13.76 -6.76 7.31
C GLU A 87 -12.31 -6.47 6.92
N ILE A 88 -11.73 -7.35 6.12
CA ILE A 88 -10.42 -7.17 5.49
C ILE A 88 -10.59 -7.13 3.97
N TRP A 89 -9.93 -6.18 3.32
CA TRP A 89 -9.76 -6.14 1.87
C TRP A 89 -8.33 -6.49 1.50
N HIS A 90 -8.16 -7.60 0.77
CA HIS A 90 -6.86 -8.11 0.36
C HIS A 90 -6.97 -9.02 -0.86
N ASN A 91 -6.07 -8.88 -1.81
CA ASN A 91 -5.94 -9.79 -2.94
C ASN A 91 -4.90 -10.87 -2.64
N SER A 92 -5.31 -11.99 -2.03
CA SER A 92 -4.47 -13.18 -1.89
C SER A 92 -4.37 -13.95 -3.21
N TYR A 93 -3.52 -14.98 -3.28
CA TYR A 93 -3.27 -15.70 -4.53
C TYR A 93 -4.54 -16.34 -5.15
N LYS A 94 -5.46 -16.85 -4.35
CA LYS A 94 -6.74 -17.38 -4.83
C LYS A 94 -7.55 -16.38 -5.65
N HIS A 95 -7.41 -15.08 -5.37
CA HIS A 95 -8.05 -14.00 -6.10
C HIS A 95 -7.35 -13.66 -7.43
N LEU A 96 -6.13 -14.19 -7.66
CA LEU A 96 -5.37 -13.99 -8.89
C LEU A 96 -5.59 -15.11 -9.90
N GLN A 97 -6.39 -16.13 -9.55
CA GLN A 97 -6.66 -17.30 -10.39
C GLN A 97 -7.97 -17.10 -11.17
N PHE A 98 -7.88 -16.48 -12.34
CA PHE A 98 -9.04 -16.20 -13.19
C PHE A 98 -9.51 -17.41 -14.00
N GLU A 99 -8.63 -18.39 -14.23
CA GLU A 99 -8.94 -19.67 -14.87
C GLU A 99 -8.96 -20.74 -13.78
N LYS A 100 -10.10 -20.91 -13.10
CA LYS A 100 -10.26 -21.95 -12.08
C LYS A 100 -10.35 -23.32 -12.75
N THR A 101 -9.30 -24.12 -12.59
CA THR A 101 -9.43 -25.59 -12.69
C THR A 101 -10.13 -26.10 -11.42
N LYS A 102 -10.95 -27.16 -11.57
CA LYS A 102 -11.58 -27.80 -10.41
C LYS A 102 -10.51 -28.14 -9.38
N ALA A 103 -10.81 -27.89 -8.10
CA ALA A 103 -9.94 -28.29 -6.99
C ALA A 103 -9.54 -29.75 -7.18
N LEU A 104 -8.26 -29.97 -7.45
CA LEU A 104 -7.63 -31.28 -7.41
C LEU A 104 -7.01 -31.42 -6.03
N GLU A 105 -7.10 -32.59 -5.41
CA GLU A 105 -6.34 -32.86 -4.20
C GLU A 105 -4.86 -32.60 -4.50
N VAL A 106 -4.20 -31.84 -3.59
CA VAL A 106 -2.79 -31.50 -3.77
C VAL A 106 -1.95 -32.76 -3.58
N GLU A 107 -1.21 -33.18 -4.60
CA GLU A 107 -0.31 -34.31 -4.54
C GLU A 107 0.74 -34.15 -3.40
N GLU A 108 1.14 -35.23 -2.74
CA GLU A 108 2.11 -35.20 -1.64
C GLU A 108 3.45 -34.53 -2.01
N ASP A 109 3.92 -34.74 -3.23
CA ASP A 109 5.15 -34.12 -3.75
C ASP A 109 4.99 -32.59 -3.86
N THR A 110 3.86 -32.13 -4.41
CA THR A 110 3.51 -30.71 -4.48
C THR A 110 3.41 -30.09 -3.10
N LEU A 111 2.71 -30.75 -2.18
CA LEU A 111 2.58 -30.32 -0.78
C LEU A 111 3.96 -30.19 -0.10
N SER A 112 4.87 -31.14 -0.34
CA SER A 112 6.23 -31.11 0.18
C SER A 112 7.03 -29.92 -0.35
N ILE A 113 6.88 -29.59 -1.64
CA ILE A 113 7.52 -28.42 -2.29
C ILE A 113 6.99 -27.12 -1.69
N LEU A 114 5.66 -26.97 -1.58
CA LEU A 114 5.03 -25.76 -1.02
C LEU A 114 5.45 -25.53 0.44
N LYS A 115 5.45 -26.58 1.26
CA LYS A 115 5.97 -26.53 2.64
C LYS A 115 7.47 -26.14 2.69
N SER A 116 8.27 -26.57 1.71
CA SER A 116 9.67 -26.17 1.60
C SER A 116 9.81 -24.69 1.28
N ILE A 117 8.99 -24.16 0.35
CA ILE A 117 8.96 -22.72 0.02
C ILE A 117 8.62 -21.90 1.26
N ILE A 118 7.58 -22.27 1.98
CA ILE A 118 7.17 -21.60 3.22
C ILE A 118 8.33 -21.60 4.23
N ARG A 119 8.95 -22.74 4.50
CA ARG A 119 10.05 -22.85 5.46
C ARG A 119 11.29 -22.05 5.09
N GLN A 120 11.63 -21.96 3.80
CA GLN A 120 12.82 -21.24 3.31
C GLN A 120 12.68 -19.73 3.41
N ASN A 121 11.45 -19.22 3.38
CA ASN A 121 11.14 -17.79 3.38
C ASN A 121 10.53 -17.32 4.73
N GLN A 122 10.52 -18.17 5.76
CA GLN A 122 10.19 -17.74 7.12
C GLN A 122 11.37 -16.93 7.67
N THR A 123 11.11 -15.71 8.15
CA THR A 123 12.10 -14.94 8.88
C THR A 123 12.42 -15.65 10.20
N THR A 124 13.65 -16.16 10.30
CA THR A 124 14.21 -16.54 11.61
C THR A 124 14.55 -15.26 12.35
N GLU A 125 13.78 -14.87 13.34
CA GLU A 125 14.28 -13.95 14.36
C GLU A 125 15.50 -14.62 15.00
N ILE A 126 16.68 -14.10 14.71
CA ILE A 126 17.92 -14.48 15.39
C ILE A 126 17.84 -13.88 16.79
N GLN A 127 17.25 -14.63 17.72
CA GLN A 127 17.46 -14.37 19.14
C GLN A 127 18.81 -14.97 19.51
N ASP A 128 19.69 -14.13 20.05
CA ASP A 128 21.02 -14.49 20.53
C ASP A 128 21.01 -15.81 21.33
N GLY A 129 21.71 -16.78 20.82
CA GLY A 129 22.47 -17.74 21.61
C GLY A 129 21.82 -19.04 22.06
N VAL A 130 20.62 -19.46 21.60
CA VAL A 130 20.14 -20.84 21.78
C VAL A 130 19.35 -21.29 20.55
N GLN A 131 19.87 -22.29 19.84
CA GLN A 131 19.13 -23.03 18.82
C GLN A 131 17.99 -23.80 19.50
N ASN A 132 16.88 -23.17 19.78
CA ASN A 132 15.61 -23.86 19.94
C ASN A 132 14.92 -23.91 18.60
N ILE A 133 15.02 -25.06 17.94
CA ILE A 133 14.19 -25.45 16.80
C ILE A 133 12.76 -25.67 17.34
N SER A 134 12.11 -24.63 17.78
CA SER A 134 10.67 -24.57 17.86
C SER A 134 10.24 -23.66 16.70
N CYS A 135 9.89 -24.28 15.58
CA CYS A 135 9.20 -23.61 14.48
C CYS A 135 7.93 -22.95 15.03
N LYS A 136 8.01 -21.70 15.47
CA LYS A 136 6.88 -20.80 15.31
C LYS A 136 6.76 -20.63 13.80
N GLN A 137 5.90 -21.42 13.20
CA GLN A 137 5.55 -21.30 11.80
C GLN A 137 4.98 -19.89 11.65
N GLY A 138 5.72 -18.95 11.06
CA GLY A 138 5.16 -17.68 10.65
C GLY A 138 3.99 -18.00 9.74
N SER A 139 2.84 -17.39 9.98
CA SER A 139 1.67 -17.57 9.14
C SER A 139 1.67 -16.48 8.07
N SER A 140 1.16 -16.76 6.88
CA SER A 140 0.86 -15.71 5.89
C SER A 140 -0.37 -14.92 6.33
N LEU A 141 -0.58 -13.75 5.73
CA LEU A 141 -1.78 -12.96 5.97
C LEU A 141 -3.05 -13.74 5.58
N ALA A 142 -3.05 -14.36 4.39
CA ALA A 142 -4.17 -15.14 3.89
C ALA A 142 -4.52 -16.32 4.81
N SER A 143 -3.49 -17.03 5.31
CA SER A 143 -3.67 -18.12 6.27
C SER A 143 -4.28 -17.67 7.59
N LEU A 144 -3.84 -16.53 8.12
CA LEU A 144 -4.41 -15.97 9.36
C LEU A 144 -5.85 -15.52 9.19
N ILE A 145 -6.16 -14.87 8.06
CA ILE A 145 -7.52 -14.45 7.73
C ILE A 145 -8.45 -15.67 7.70
N CYS A 146 -8.05 -16.73 7.00
CA CYS A 146 -8.84 -17.96 6.92
C CYS A 146 -8.95 -18.65 8.28
N LYS A 147 -7.82 -18.86 8.97
CA LYS A 147 -7.75 -19.57 10.26
C LYS A 147 -8.61 -18.91 11.35
N TYR A 148 -8.68 -17.60 11.35
CA TYR A 148 -9.45 -16.83 12.34
C TYR A 148 -10.80 -16.36 11.82
N GLU A 149 -11.20 -16.81 10.62
CA GLU A 149 -12.50 -16.57 9.99
C GLU A 149 -12.84 -15.08 9.83
N TYR A 150 -11.83 -14.22 9.58
CA TYR A 150 -12.11 -12.82 9.29
C TYR A 150 -12.85 -12.67 7.96
N PRO A 151 -13.90 -11.81 7.90
CA PRO A 151 -14.57 -11.49 6.63
C PRO A 151 -13.58 -10.90 5.63
N LEU A 152 -13.43 -11.54 4.47
CA LEU A 152 -12.48 -11.15 3.41
C LEU A 152 -13.23 -10.81 2.13
N ASN A 153 -13.05 -9.59 1.61
CA ASN A 153 -13.60 -9.12 0.33
C ASN A 153 -15.10 -9.35 0.19
N THR A 154 -15.88 -9.26 1.28
CA THR A 154 -17.32 -9.58 1.26
C THR A 154 -18.08 -8.66 0.33
N HIS A 155 -17.68 -7.38 0.25
CA HIS A 155 -18.25 -6.39 -0.66
C HIS A 155 -17.94 -6.67 -2.15
N PHE A 156 -17.01 -7.58 -2.43
CA PHE A 156 -16.66 -8.07 -3.76
C PHE A 156 -17.13 -9.51 -4.00
N SER A 157 -18.10 -9.99 -3.19
CA SER A 157 -18.59 -11.38 -3.23
C SER A 157 -17.47 -12.40 -3.04
N CYS A 158 -16.50 -12.08 -2.17
CA CYS A 158 -15.28 -12.86 -1.88
C CYS A 158 -14.40 -13.12 -3.11
N ASN A 159 -14.49 -12.26 -4.14
CA ASN A 159 -13.62 -12.29 -5.32
C ASN A 159 -12.51 -11.24 -5.21
N GLU A 160 -11.77 -11.09 -6.31
CA GLU A 160 -10.70 -10.10 -6.42
C GLU A 160 -11.23 -8.66 -6.31
N ILE A 161 -10.42 -7.81 -5.71
CA ILE A 161 -10.61 -6.37 -5.76
C ILE A 161 -9.92 -5.84 -7.01
N SER A 162 -10.71 -5.48 -8.00
CA SER A 162 -10.24 -4.91 -9.27
C SER A 162 -11.28 -3.97 -9.87
N ILE A 163 -10.82 -3.04 -10.70
CA ILE A 163 -11.72 -2.11 -11.42
C ILE A 163 -12.60 -2.84 -12.44
N ASP A 164 -12.23 -4.06 -12.85
CA ASP A 164 -12.99 -4.89 -13.78
C ASP A 164 -14.09 -5.70 -13.08
N ASN A 165 -13.90 -6.03 -11.80
CA ASN A 165 -14.92 -6.70 -11.01
C ASN A 165 -15.95 -5.72 -10.44
N LYS A 166 -15.49 -4.76 -9.63
CA LYS A 166 -16.37 -3.77 -9.00
C LYS A 166 -15.62 -2.47 -8.74
N GLN A 167 -15.98 -1.43 -9.47
CA GLN A 167 -15.32 -0.13 -9.39
C GLN A 167 -15.74 0.70 -8.17
N GLU A 168 -16.99 0.54 -7.69
CA GLU A 168 -17.53 1.36 -6.59
C GLU A 168 -18.11 0.48 -5.48
N VAL A 169 -17.80 0.82 -4.22
CA VAL A 169 -18.30 0.14 -3.02
C VAL A 169 -18.76 1.16 -1.99
N LEU A 170 -19.85 0.87 -1.30
CA LEU A 170 -20.35 1.65 -0.17
C LEU A 170 -20.17 0.86 1.13
N ILE A 171 -19.61 1.52 2.16
CA ILE A 171 -19.54 0.99 3.53
C ILE A 171 -20.06 2.08 4.47
N GLY A 172 -21.28 1.91 4.95
CA GLY A 172 -21.95 2.98 5.68
C GLY A 172 -22.05 4.25 4.83
N ASP A 173 -21.51 5.35 5.34
CA ASP A 173 -21.49 6.65 4.65
C ASP A 173 -20.26 6.84 3.75
N LEU A 174 -19.38 5.86 3.67
CA LEU A 174 -18.16 5.94 2.89
C LEU A 174 -18.37 5.33 1.50
N LYS A 175 -17.99 6.07 0.47
CA LYS A 175 -17.93 5.55 -0.89
C LYS A 175 -16.49 5.37 -1.33
N PHE A 176 -16.14 4.17 -1.75
CA PHE A 176 -14.86 3.84 -2.36
C PHE A 176 -15.01 3.77 -3.87
N ILE A 177 -14.09 4.39 -4.59
CA ILE A 177 -13.99 4.30 -6.06
C ILE A 177 -12.59 3.79 -6.39
N PHE A 178 -12.49 2.57 -6.91
CA PHE A 178 -11.22 1.94 -7.24
C PHE A 178 -10.66 2.46 -8.56
N LEU A 179 -9.34 2.68 -8.57
CA LEU A 179 -8.55 3.16 -9.71
C LEU A 179 -7.54 2.10 -10.19
N SER A 180 -7.14 1.19 -9.30
CA SER A 180 -6.18 0.10 -9.50
C SER A 180 -6.49 -1.02 -8.51
N PRO A 181 -6.10 -2.27 -8.80
CA PRO A 181 -5.62 -2.79 -10.07
C PRO A 181 -6.75 -3.12 -11.05
N ASN A 182 -6.37 -3.48 -12.30
CA ASN A 182 -7.23 -4.20 -13.21
C ASN A 182 -6.85 -5.69 -13.25
N LYS A 183 -7.68 -6.48 -13.90
CA LYS A 183 -7.45 -7.93 -14.08
C LYS A 183 -6.09 -8.23 -14.72
N GLU A 184 -5.67 -7.45 -15.72
CA GLU A 184 -4.38 -7.65 -16.41
C GLU A 184 -3.19 -7.53 -15.45
N LYS A 185 -3.21 -6.56 -14.53
CA LYS A 185 -2.14 -6.37 -13.54
C LYS A 185 -2.10 -7.55 -12.56
N LEU A 186 -3.26 -8.04 -12.11
CA LEU A 186 -3.35 -9.21 -11.23
C LEU A 186 -2.88 -10.50 -11.92
N GLU A 187 -3.25 -10.71 -13.19
CA GLU A 187 -2.75 -11.83 -13.98
C GLU A 187 -1.22 -11.80 -14.15
N LYS A 188 -0.63 -10.60 -14.32
CA LYS A 188 0.83 -10.46 -14.39
C LYS A 188 1.51 -10.89 -13.10
N LEU A 189 0.94 -10.58 -11.95
CA LEU A 189 1.45 -11.01 -10.65
C LEU A 189 1.37 -12.53 -10.50
N SER A 190 0.23 -13.14 -10.84
CA SER A 190 0.09 -14.60 -10.88
C SER A 190 1.13 -15.26 -11.79
N LYS A 191 1.27 -14.76 -13.02
CA LYS A 191 2.24 -15.29 -13.99
C LYS A 191 3.69 -15.12 -13.51
N LYS A 192 4.02 -14.04 -12.81
CA LYS A 192 5.36 -13.82 -12.25
C LYS A 192 5.70 -14.91 -11.24
N TRP A 193 4.78 -15.24 -10.32
CA TRP A 193 5.01 -16.32 -9.35
C TRP A 193 5.23 -17.66 -10.05
N LEU A 194 4.39 -18.02 -11.04
CA LEU A 194 4.57 -19.24 -11.81
C LEU A 194 5.93 -19.31 -12.52
N GLN A 195 6.40 -18.18 -13.06
CA GLN A 195 7.72 -18.09 -13.67
C GLN A 195 8.84 -18.33 -12.65
N GLU A 196 8.72 -17.76 -11.44
CA GLU A 196 9.69 -17.97 -10.38
C GLU A 196 9.73 -19.44 -9.92
N LEU A 197 8.57 -20.09 -9.79
CA LEU A 197 8.49 -21.53 -9.50
C LEU A 197 9.14 -22.37 -10.60
N SER A 198 8.87 -22.05 -11.88
CA SER A 198 9.45 -22.74 -13.03
C SER A 198 10.98 -22.61 -13.09
N LYS A 199 11.55 -21.46 -12.74
CA LYS A 199 13.01 -21.27 -12.63
C LYS A 199 13.64 -22.23 -11.62
N LYS A 200 12.91 -22.57 -10.56
CA LYS A 200 13.31 -23.56 -9.55
C LYS A 200 12.96 -25.00 -9.95
N LYS A 201 12.48 -25.22 -11.17
CA LYS A 201 12.03 -26.52 -11.70
C LYS A 201 10.87 -27.15 -10.91
N TYR A 202 10.04 -26.32 -10.28
CA TYR A 202 8.81 -26.77 -9.66
C TYR A 202 7.70 -26.77 -10.73
N ASN A 203 7.21 -27.95 -11.06
CA ASN A 203 6.09 -28.15 -12.00
C ASN A 203 4.99 -28.88 -11.24
N PHE A 204 3.94 -28.17 -10.88
CA PHE A 204 2.75 -28.72 -10.26
C PHE A 204 1.51 -27.97 -10.75
N GLU A 205 0.37 -28.65 -10.70
CA GLU A 205 -0.90 -28.02 -10.94
C GLU A 205 -1.31 -27.17 -9.74
N ILE A 206 -1.87 -26.01 -10.01
CA ILE A 206 -2.26 -25.04 -8.99
C ILE A 206 -3.74 -25.24 -8.69
N SER A 207 -4.06 -25.26 -7.40
CA SER A 207 -5.43 -25.28 -6.92
C SER A 207 -5.72 -24.07 -6.02
N ASP A 208 -6.96 -23.92 -5.59
CA ASP A 208 -7.42 -22.91 -4.63
C ASP A 208 -7.23 -23.33 -3.15
N GLU A 209 -6.41 -24.34 -2.89
CA GLU A 209 -6.04 -24.73 -1.54
C GLU A 209 -5.20 -23.64 -0.84
N GLU A 210 -5.48 -23.39 0.44
CA GLU A 210 -4.84 -22.34 1.25
C GLU A 210 -3.30 -22.39 1.23
N ILE A 211 -2.72 -23.56 1.08
CA ILE A 211 -1.26 -23.70 1.04
C ILE A 211 -0.61 -22.99 -0.15
N PHE A 212 -1.36 -22.78 -1.23
CA PHE A 212 -0.87 -22.00 -2.37
C PHE A 212 -0.84 -20.52 -2.05
N ASP A 213 -1.85 -20.00 -1.31
CA ASP A 213 -1.85 -18.62 -0.81
C ASP A 213 -0.66 -18.39 0.12
N ASP A 214 -0.41 -19.32 1.06
CA ASP A 214 0.73 -19.27 1.97
C ASP A 214 2.06 -19.24 1.22
N ALA A 215 2.30 -20.20 0.34
CA ALA A 215 3.54 -20.29 -0.40
C ALA A 215 3.76 -19.07 -1.30
N PHE A 216 2.70 -18.52 -1.91
CA PHE A 216 2.74 -17.31 -2.70
C PHE A 216 3.16 -16.10 -1.86
N GLU A 217 2.49 -15.83 -0.75
CA GLU A 217 2.81 -14.68 0.10
C GLU A 217 4.22 -14.78 0.68
N PHE A 218 4.62 -15.96 1.20
CA PHE A 218 5.98 -16.16 1.72
C PHE A 218 7.07 -15.98 0.68
N TYR A 219 6.79 -16.30 -0.59
CA TYR A 219 7.75 -16.16 -1.66
C TYR A 219 7.81 -14.75 -2.23
N MET A 220 6.66 -14.15 -2.46
CA MET A 220 6.53 -12.91 -3.25
C MET A 220 6.75 -11.66 -2.41
N LYS A 221 6.44 -11.66 -1.10
CA LYS A 221 6.57 -10.47 -0.25
C LYS A 221 8.00 -9.92 -0.13
N PHE A 222 9.01 -10.75 -0.37
CA PHE A 222 10.42 -10.35 -0.39
C PHE A 222 11.00 -10.21 -1.80
N LEU A 223 10.18 -10.45 -2.83
CA LEU A 223 10.62 -10.35 -4.21
C LEU A 223 10.66 -8.88 -4.65
N GLN A 224 11.56 -8.11 -4.04
CA GLN A 224 11.79 -6.74 -4.46
C GLN A 224 12.46 -6.74 -5.83
N ASP A 225 11.94 -5.96 -6.76
CA ASP A 225 12.65 -5.65 -7.98
C ASP A 225 13.91 -4.83 -7.59
N VAL A 226 15.07 -5.39 -7.83
CA VAL A 226 16.36 -4.73 -7.51
C VAL A 226 16.49 -3.47 -8.35
N ASP A 227 16.18 -2.33 -7.78
CA ASP A 227 16.48 -1.05 -8.39
C ASP A 227 18.00 -0.88 -8.48
N ILE A 228 18.51 -0.84 -9.71
CA ILE A 228 19.90 -0.51 -9.95
C ILE A 228 20.11 0.93 -9.46
N LYS A 229 20.80 1.07 -8.33
CA LYS A 229 21.13 2.37 -7.74
C LYS A 229 21.94 3.17 -8.73
N ILE A 230 21.32 4.02 -9.49
CA ILE A 230 22.02 5.14 -10.12
C ILE A 230 22.18 6.18 -9.01
N SER A 231 23.30 6.09 -8.28
CA SER A 231 23.66 7.09 -7.30
C SER A 231 23.89 8.41 -8.03
N SER A 232 22.90 9.30 -8.00
CA SER A 232 23.12 10.68 -8.36
C SER A 232 24.03 11.29 -7.30
N ILE A 233 25.32 11.45 -7.62
CA ILE A 233 26.28 12.18 -6.79
C ILE A 233 25.77 13.63 -6.73
N SER A 234 25.06 13.91 -5.66
CA SER A 234 24.57 15.25 -5.37
C SER A 234 25.73 16.10 -4.83
N SER A 235 26.45 16.76 -5.75
CA SER A 235 27.20 17.95 -5.38
C SER A 235 26.23 19.05 -4.90
N LYS A 236 26.65 19.94 -3.99
CA LYS A 236 25.92 21.15 -3.51
C LYS A 236 25.58 22.14 -4.65
N LYS A 237 24.99 21.68 -5.76
CA LYS A 237 24.49 22.52 -6.84
C LYS A 237 23.06 22.92 -6.51
N ASN A 238 22.72 24.18 -6.77
CA ASN A 238 21.37 24.72 -6.65
C ASN A 238 20.36 23.77 -7.30
N LEU A 239 19.38 23.34 -6.51
CA LEU A 239 18.31 22.45 -6.95
C LEU A 239 17.54 23.12 -8.10
N ASN A 240 17.45 22.45 -9.24
CA ASN A 240 16.81 22.99 -10.43
C ASN A 240 15.57 22.14 -10.80
N PHE A 241 14.40 22.55 -10.35
CA PHE A 241 13.15 21.85 -10.60
C PHE A 241 12.82 21.77 -12.10
N GLU A 242 13.18 22.75 -12.92
CA GLU A 242 12.92 22.73 -14.37
C GLU A 242 13.65 21.57 -15.08
N LYS A 243 14.77 21.14 -14.53
CA LYS A 243 15.48 19.93 -15.02
C LYS A 243 14.83 18.66 -14.51
N LEU A 244 14.40 18.64 -13.24
CA LEU A 244 13.76 17.48 -12.59
C LEU A 244 12.40 17.18 -13.25
N LEU A 245 11.64 18.18 -13.62
CA LEU A 245 10.34 18.05 -14.32
C LEU A 245 10.41 17.28 -15.65
N LYS A 246 11.59 17.20 -16.26
CA LYS A 246 11.79 16.52 -17.56
C LYS A 246 12.08 15.03 -17.41
N ILE A 247 12.30 14.57 -16.18
CA ILE A 247 12.64 13.18 -15.89
C ILE A 247 11.35 12.41 -15.70
N GLU A 248 11.04 11.52 -16.65
CA GLU A 248 9.90 10.62 -16.61
C GLU A 248 10.42 9.19 -16.58
N GLU A 249 9.98 8.42 -15.61
CA GLU A 249 10.32 7.01 -15.43
C GLU A 249 9.03 6.21 -15.25
N LYS A 250 9.11 4.89 -15.38
CA LYS A 250 7.95 4.00 -15.20
C LYS A 250 8.30 2.89 -14.23
N ASP A 251 7.37 2.61 -13.35
CA ASP A 251 7.41 1.43 -12.51
C ASP A 251 6.97 0.21 -13.31
N ASN A 252 7.74 -0.87 -13.22
CA ASN A 252 7.48 -2.14 -13.87
C ASN A 252 7.34 -3.30 -12.85
N SER A 253 7.37 -3.01 -11.56
CA SER A 253 7.15 -4.01 -10.52
C SER A 253 5.75 -4.60 -10.63
N VAL A 254 5.65 -5.91 -10.69
CA VAL A 254 4.35 -6.57 -10.80
C VAL A 254 3.60 -6.56 -9.47
N THR A 255 4.30 -6.49 -8.33
CA THR A 255 3.70 -6.34 -7.01
C THR A 255 3.06 -4.97 -6.88
N ASN A 256 3.80 -3.89 -7.19
CA ASN A 256 3.27 -2.54 -7.22
C ASN A 256 2.10 -2.39 -8.21
N GLY A 257 2.20 -3.05 -9.38
CA GLY A 257 1.12 -3.08 -10.36
C GLY A 257 -0.18 -3.69 -9.84
N SER A 258 -0.13 -4.56 -8.82
CA SER A 258 -1.29 -5.15 -8.16
C SER A 258 -1.84 -4.32 -7.00
N SER A 259 -1.18 -3.21 -6.66
CA SER A 259 -1.55 -2.37 -5.52
C SER A 259 -2.92 -1.72 -5.71
N LEU A 260 -3.72 -1.74 -4.64
CA LEU A 260 -4.99 -1.04 -4.58
C LEU A 260 -4.77 0.47 -4.57
N ALA A 261 -5.40 1.17 -5.51
CA ALA A 261 -5.54 2.61 -5.50
C ALA A 261 -7.01 2.96 -5.55
N PHE A 262 -7.44 3.93 -4.75
CA PHE A 262 -8.84 4.27 -4.62
C PHE A 262 -9.05 5.70 -4.12
N ILE A 263 -10.25 6.19 -4.36
CA ILE A 263 -10.79 7.42 -3.79
C ILE A 263 -11.71 6.99 -2.64
N ILE A 264 -11.63 7.69 -1.50
CA ILE A 264 -12.63 7.63 -0.43
C ILE A 264 -13.42 8.92 -0.47
N GLU A 265 -14.73 8.83 -0.69
CA GLU A 265 -15.66 9.94 -0.54
C GLU A 265 -16.40 9.83 0.79
N TYR A 266 -16.39 10.89 1.55
CA TYR A 266 -17.16 11.04 2.76
C TYR A 266 -17.74 12.45 2.82
N LYS A 267 -19.07 12.55 2.73
CA LYS A 267 -19.77 13.83 2.65
C LYS A 267 -19.25 14.65 1.46
N ASP A 268 -18.66 15.83 1.71
CA ASP A 268 -18.08 16.73 0.70
C ASP A 268 -16.55 16.57 0.52
N LYS A 269 -15.94 15.62 1.22
CA LYS A 269 -14.49 15.38 1.21
C LYS A 269 -14.11 14.20 0.33
N LYS A 270 -12.97 14.33 -0.35
CA LYS A 270 -12.40 13.29 -1.21
C LYS A 270 -10.94 13.06 -0.87
N LEU A 271 -10.61 11.83 -0.50
CA LEU A 271 -9.24 11.39 -0.22
C LEU A 271 -8.78 10.47 -1.34
N LEU A 272 -7.57 10.69 -1.86
CA LEU A 272 -6.97 9.87 -2.90
C LEU A 272 -5.80 9.07 -2.33
N PHE A 273 -5.97 7.75 -2.21
CA PHE A 273 -4.92 6.81 -1.78
C PHE A 273 -4.44 6.00 -2.97
N LEU A 274 -3.15 6.08 -3.26
CA LEU A 274 -2.58 5.44 -4.45
C LEU A 274 -1.79 4.17 -4.16
N GLY A 275 -1.56 3.82 -2.87
CA GLY A 275 -0.67 2.72 -2.52
C GLY A 275 0.67 2.84 -3.26
N ASP A 276 1.11 1.76 -3.90
CA ASP A 276 2.29 1.72 -4.77
C ASP A 276 1.94 1.51 -6.24
N SER A 277 0.67 1.78 -6.60
CA SER A 277 0.12 1.51 -7.91
C SER A 277 0.87 2.19 -9.05
N HIS A 278 0.84 1.55 -10.22
CA HIS A 278 1.39 2.12 -11.43
C HIS A 278 0.63 3.35 -11.88
N GLU A 279 1.35 4.36 -12.34
CA GLU A 279 0.77 5.63 -12.80
C GLU A 279 -0.19 5.47 -13.97
N ASP A 280 0.11 4.57 -14.91
CA ASP A 280 -0.66 4.36 -16.14
C ASP A 280 -2.12 3.98 -15.85
N ILE A 281 -2.35 2.98 -14.98
CA ILE A 281 -3.69 2.51 -14.64
C ILE A 281 -4.48 3.55 -13.83
N VAL A 282 -3.81 4.26 -12.92
CA VAL A 282 -4.43 5.34 -12.14
C VAL A 282 -4.87 6.48 -13.06
N PHE A 283 -3.98 6.91 -13.95
CA PHE A 283 -4.28 7.96 -14.92
C PHE A 283 -5.47 7.61 -15.80
N ASP A 284 -5.46 6.40 -16.40
CA ASP A 284 -6.54 5.93 -17.28
C ASP A 284 -7.88 5.82 -16.54
N SER A 285 -7.86 5.40 -15.27
CA SER A 285 -9.06 5.32 -14.43
C SER A 285 -9.62 6.70 -14.10
N LEU A 286 -8.75 7.67 -13.77
CA LEU A 286 -9.16 9.06 -13.53
C LEU A 286 -9.69 9.74 -14.80
N ILE A 287 -9.13 9.48 -15.98
CA ILE A 287 -9.67 9.96 -17.26
C ILE A 287 -11.10 9.42 -17.46
N LYS A 288 -11.33 8.13 -17.25
CA LYS A 288 -12.67 7.52 -17.37
C LYS A 288 -13.68 8.14 -16.38
N LEU A 289 -13.25 8.53 -15.18
CA LEU A 289 -14.10 9.26 -14.23
C LEU A 289 -14.39 10.67 -14.73
N LYS A 290 -13.38 11.38 -15.22
CA LYS A 290 -13.53 12.73 -15.79
C LYS A 290 -14.49 12.75 -16.99
N ASP A 291 -14.43 11.73 -17.86
CA ASP A 291 -15.34 11.58 -19.01
C ASP A 291 -16.79 11.35 -18.59
N LYS A 292 -17.03 10.99 -17.32
CA LYS A 292 -18.34 10.89 -16.67
C LYS A 292 -18.68 12.12 -15.82
N ASP A 293 -18.04 13.26 -16.07
CA ASP A 293 -18.19 14.52 -15.34
C ASP A 293 -17.84 14.43 -13.84
N TYR A 294 -17.01 13.45 -13.44
CA TYR A 294 -16.54 13.37 -12.06
C TYR A 294 -15.50 14.46 -11.77
N ASP A 295 -15.73 15.23 -10.70
CA ASP A 295 -14.79 16.27 -10.27
C ASP A 295 -13.55 15.67 -9.62
N LEU A 296 -12.39 15.85 -10.26
CA LEU A 296 -11.07 15.36 -9.82
C LEU A 296 -10.38 16.34 -8.84
N LYS A 297 -11.14 16.95 -7.96
CA LYS A 297 -10.63 17.76 -6.86
C LYS A 297 -10.58 16.91 -5.59
N PHE A 298 -9.40 16.84 -4.96
CA PHE A 298 -9.15 16.04 -3.76
C PHE A 298 -8.69 16.92 -2.59
N ASP A 299 -9.15 16.60 -1.38
CA ASP A 299 -8.76 17.29 -0.15
C ASP A 299 -7.40 16.82 0.35
N LEU A 300 -7.04 15.55 0.10
CA LEU A 300 -5.76 14.95 0.43
C LEU A 300 -5.40 13.88 -0.61
N MET A 301 -4.13 13.81 -0.98
CA MET A 301 -3.56 12.71 -1.78
C MET A 301 -2.41 12.04 -1.03
N LYS A 302 -2.53 10.74 -0.72
CA LYS A 302 -1.35 9.92 -0.39
C LYS A 302 -0.59 9.65 -1.68
N VAL A 303 0.64 10.12 -1.74
CA VAL A 303 1.50 10.04 -2.93
C VAL A 303 1.90 8.58 -3.16
N SER A 304 1.82 8.12 -4.42
CA SER A 304 2.14 6.73 -4.75
C SER A 304 3.59 6.38 -4.44
N HIS A 305 3.82 5.15 -3.99
CA HIS A 305 5.11 4.49 -3.79
C HIS A 305 6.11 5.42 -3.09
N HIS A 306 5.71 5.91 -1.89
CA HIS A 306 6.51 6.75 -1.00
C HIS A 306 7.09 8.01 -1.66
N GLY A 307 6.53 8.45 -2.78
CA GLY A 307 7.03 9.57 -3.60
C GLY A 307 8.07 9.14 -4.65
N SER A 308 7.96 7.93 -5.18
CA SER A 308 8.76 7.46 -6.30
C SER A 308 8.48 8.25 -7.58
N ASN A 309 9.53 8.67 -8.28
CA ASN A 309 9.41 9.33 -9.58
C ASN A 309 8.78 8.43 -10.67
N LYS A 310 8.88 7.10 -10.50
CA LYS A 310 8.32 6.10 -11.42
C LYS A 310 6.80 6.02 -11.38
N ASN A 311 6.19 6.47 -10.26
CA ASN A 311 4.74 6.35 -10.01
C ASN A 311 4.03 7.72 -10.05
N ILE A 312 4.77 8.82 -10.24
CA ILE A 312 4.26 10.18 -10.35
C ILE A 312 4.71 10.83 -11.66
N SER A 313 3.76 11.18 -12.52
CA SER A 313 4.02 11.86 -13.79
C SER A 313 3.45 13.27 -13.82
N ASN A 314 3.98 14.12 -14.71
CA ASN A 314 3.39 15.44 -14.95
C ASN A 314 1.92 15.35 -15.43
N ARG A 315 1.59 14.36 -16.27
CA ARG A 315 0.22 14.21 -16.80
C ARG A 315 -0.77 13.86 -15.67
N LEU A 316 -0.39 13.01 -14.70
CA LEU A 316 -1.23 12.65 -13.57
C LEU A 316 -1.47 13.86 -12.67
N ILE A 317 -0.41 14.58 -12.30
CA ILE A 317 -0.54 15.76 -11.43
C ILE A 317 -1.29 16.91 -12.12
N ASN A 318 -1.16 17.08 -13.44
CA ASN A 318 -1.91 18.06 -14.19
C ASN A 318 -3.39 17.70 -14.38
N LEU A 319 -3.76 16.44 -14.23
CA LEU A 319 -5.15 15.97 -14.38
C LEU A 319 -6.00 16.28 -13.14
N ILE A 320 -5.41 16.29 -11.97
CA ILE A 320 -6.09 16.44 -10.68
C ILE A 320 -5.92 17.83 -10.07
N THR A 321 -6.79 18.18 -9.14
CA THR A 321 -6.63 19.34 -8.26
C THR A 321 -6.48 18.86 -6.83
N CYS A 322 -5.31 19.07 -6.23
CA CYS A 322 -5.03 18.75 -4.84
C CYS A 322 -4.01 19.73 -4.27
N ASN A 323 -4.18 20.07 -2.99
CA ASN A 323 -3.27 20.98 -2.30
C ASN A 323 -2.55 20.34 -1.10
N LYS A 324 -3.01 19.18 -0.61
CA LYS A 324 -2.40 18.46 0.49
C LYS A 324 -1.88 17.11 0.01
N PHE A 325 -0.58 16.89 0.15
CA PHE A 325 0.11 15.69 -0.30
C PHE A 325 0.78 15.00 0.89
N LEU A 326 0.48 13.72 1.10
CA LEU A 326 1.02 12.92 2.19
C LEU A 326 2.08 11.96 1.67
N PHE A 327 3.27 12.03 2.22
CA PHE A 327 4.41 11.15 1.97
C PHE A 327 4.65 10.28 3.20
N SER A 328 4.75 8.97 2.99
CA SER A 328 5.09 7.99 4.01
C SER A 328 6.41 7.33 3.64
N THR A 329 7.48 7.68 4.34
CA THR A 329 8.83 7.11 4.16
C THR A 329 9.79 7.68 5.17
N ASP A 330 10.76 6.88 5.60
CA ASP A 330 11.90 7.31 6.44
C ASP A 330 13.08 7.88 5.63
N GLY A 331 13.01 7.82 4.30
CA GLY A 331 14.06 8.33 3.41
C GLY A 331 15.28 7.42 3.25
N LEU A 332 15.31 6.27 3.93
CA LEU A 332 16.50 5.40 3.95
C LEU A 332 16.51 4.38 2.79
N SER A 333 15.34 3.98 2.32
CA SER A 333 15.18 3.02 1.23
C SER A 333 14.92 3.72 -0.10
N ASN A 334 15.54 3.22 -1.19
CA ASN A 334 15.31 3.63 -2.58
C ASN A 334 15.44 5.15 -2.86
N ASN A 335 16.00 5.94 -1.92
CA ASN A 335 16.07 7.41 -1.96
C ASN A 335 14.69 8.08 -2.13
N HIS A 336 13.64 7.47 -1.60
CA HIS A 336 12.31 8.08 -1.58
C HIS A 336 12.19 9.10 -0.44
N PRO A 337 11.41 10.21 -0.64
CA PRO A 337 10.80 10.59 -1.92
C PRO A 337 11.83 11.13 -2.90
N ASN A 338 11.63 10.87 -4.19
CA ASN A 338 12.51 11.44 -5.21
C ASN A 338 12.22 12.94 -5.40
N LEU A 339 13.26 13.74 -5.60
CA LEU A 339 13.14 15.17 -5.85
C LEU A 339 12.31 15.46 -7.11
N GLU A 340 12.36 14.59 -8.10
CA GLU A 340 11.59 14.66 -9.33
C GLU A 340 10.07 14.59 -9.07
N ALA A 341 9.64 13.67 -8.22
CA ALA A 341 8.22 13.55 -7.83
C ALA A 341 7.73 14.80 -7.09
N ILE A 342 8.53 15.30 -6.14
CA ILE A 342 8.22 16.53 -5.41
C ILE A 342 8.16 17.72 -6.37
N ALA A 343 9.13 17.86 -7.30
CA ALA A 343 9.15 18.93 -8.28
C ALA A 343 7.88 18.94 -9.15
N LYS A 344 7.42 17.76 -9.63
CA LYS A 344 6.18 17.63 -10.40
C LYS A 344 4.95 18.11 -9.62
N ILE A 345 4.86 17.75 -8.34
CA ILE A 345 3.76 18.13 -7.46
C ILE A 345 3.75 19.65 -7.24
N VAL A 346 4.86 20.24 -6.83
CA VAL A 346 4.90 21.66 -6.43
C VAL A 346 4.86 22.61 -7.64
N ALA A 347 5.38 22.21 -8.79
CA ALA A 347 5.36 23.02 -10.00
C ALA A 347 3.98 23.09 -10.67
N ASN A 348 3.07 22.18 -10.32
CA ASN A 348 1.70 22.21 -10.81
C ASN A 348 0.91 23.32 -10.13
N ASN A 349 0.23 24.18 -10.92
CA ASN A 349 -0.66 25.22 -10.42
C ASN A 349 -0.12 26.01 -9.21
N THR A 350 0.93 26.79 -9.41
CA THR A 350 1.61 27.58 -8.36
C THR A 350 0.74 28.67 -7.73
N ASN A 351 -0.45 28.94 -8.28
CA ASN A 351 -1.40 29.92 -7.72
C ASN A 351 -2.05 29.43 -6.41
N SER A 352 -2.06 28.11 -6.15
CA SER A 352 -2.55 27.54 -4.91
C SER A 352 -1.39 26.98 -4.10
N LYS A 353 -1.36 27.27 -2.78
CA LYS A 353 -0.34 26.77 -1.87
C LYS A 353 -0.44 25.26 -1.75
N LYS A 354 0.69 24.55 -1.90
CA LYS A 354 0.80 23.12 -1.65
C LYS A 354 1.32 22.85 -0.26
N GLU A 355 0.69 21.95 0.44
CA GLU A 355 1.14 21.45 1.75
C GLU A 355 1.67 20.03 1.59
N LEU A 356 2.95 19.83 1.85
CA LEU A 356 3.62 18.54 1.77
C LEU A 356 3.79 17.98 3.18
N PHE A 357 3.01 16.98 3.53
CA PHE A 357 3.02 16.32 4.84
C PHE A 357 3.94 15.11 4.81
N PHE A 358 4.79 14.98 5.82
CA PHE A 358 5.72 13.87 5.98
C PHE A 358 5.58 13.28 7.38
N ASN A 359 5.60 11.94 7.48
CA ASN A 359 5.56 11.22 8.75
C ASN A 359 6.94 11.07 9.40
N TYR A 360 8.01 11.41 8.68
CA TYR A 360 9.39 11.51 9.18
C TYR A 360 10.02 12.86 8.83
N GLU A 361 10.98 13.27 9.64
CA GLU A 361 11.90 14.33 9.26
C GLU A 361 12.99 13.74 8.37
N LEU A 362 13.19 14.30 7.17
CA LEU A 362 14.04 13.73 6.12
C LEU A 362 15.20 14.66 5.78
N ASP A 363 16.37 14.08 5.47
CA ASP A 363 17.55 14.83 5.01
C ASP A 363 17.28 15.69 3.75
N ILE A 364 16.30 15.27 2.94
CA ILE A 364 15.90 15.99 1.74
C ILE A 364 15.35 17.39 2.06
N PHE A 365 14.87 17.62 3.30
CA PHE A 365 14.34 18.93 3.71
C PHE A 365 15.39 20.02 3.66
N GLU A 366 16.68 19.73 3.91
CA GLU A 366 17.77 20.72 3.76
C GLU A 366 17.81 21.33 2.35
N LYS A 367 17.38 20.57 1.32
CA LYS A 367 17.33 21.05 -0.06
C LYS A 367 16.02 21.72 -0.42
N LEU A 368 14.91 21.25 0.16
CA LEU A 368 13.56 21.72 -0.12
C LEU A 368 13.19 22.94 0.74
N ASP A 369 13.78 23.09 1.94
CA ASP A 369 13.51 24.22 2.85
C ASP A 369 14.27 25.47 2.42
N ASN A 370 14.08 25.85 1.18
CA ASN A 370 14.68 27.01 0.52
C ASN A 370 13.59 28.05 0.22
N ASN A 371 13.72 29.25 0.77
CA ASN A 371 12.71 30.32 0.63
C ASN A 371 12.46 30.69 -0.83
N GLU A 372 13.49 30.77 -1.68
CA GLU A 372 13.34 31.11 -3.10
C GLU A 372 12.50 30.05 -3.83
N LEU A 373 12.70 28.76 -3.52
CA LEU A 373 11.90 27.68 -4.07
C LEU A 373 10.47 27.69 -3.53
N LYS A 374 10.30 27.88 -2.21
CA LYS A 374 8.98 27.97 -1.58
C LYS A 374 8.16 29.13 -2.15
N ASP A 375 8.78 30.30 -2.31
CA ASP A 375 8.12 31.47 -2.89
C ASP A 375 7.79 31.27 -4.38
N LYS A 376 8.73 30.70 -5.16
CA LYS A 376 8.54 30.47 -6.60
C LYS A 376 7.44 29.46 -6.89
N TYR A 377 7.39 28.36 -6.11
CA TYR A 377 6.49 27.23 -6.36
C TYR A 377 5.32 27.13 -5.38
N ASN A 378 5.23 28.07 -4.44
CA ASN A 378 4.15 28.23 -3.47
C ASN A 378 3.85 26.92 -2.69
N TYR A 379 4.85 26.42 -1.96
CA TYR A 379 4.69 25.20 -1.16
C TYR A 379 5.24 25.36 0.26
N GLU A 380 4.76 24.47 1.14
CA GLU A 380 5.20 24.35 2.53
C GLU A 380 5.47 22.89 2.86
N ILE A 381 6.52 22.64 3.65
CA ILE A 381 6.84 21.30 4.18
C ILE A 381 6.32 21.24 5.61
N LYS A 382 5.61 20.14 5.90
CA LYS A 382 5.08 19.87 7.25
C LYS A 382 5.54 18.50 7.73
N TYR A 383 6.36 18.48 8.77
CA TYR A 383 6.58 17.28 9.53
C TYR A 383 5.40 17.10 10.51
N GLN A 384 4.39 16.38 10.05
CA GLN A 384 3.15 16.21 10.80
C GLN A 384 2.50 14.88 10.39
N ARG A 385 2.22 14.04 11.38
CA ARG A 385 1.67 12.70 11.21
C ARG A 385 0.14 12.68 11.19
N GLU A 386 -0.47 13.66 11.80
CA GLU A 386 -1.93 13.74 11.96
C GLU A 386 -2.46 14.93 11.17
N ILE A 387 -3.40 14.67 10.27
CA ILE A 387 -3.96 15.65 9.34
C ILE A 387 -5.47 15.69 9.54
N ASP A 388 -5.95 16.86 9.99
CA ASP A 388 -7.39 17.11 10.09
C ASP A 388 -7.92 17.77 8.81
N LEU A 389 -8.98 17.20 8.27
CA LEU A 389 -9.74 17.74 7.15
C LEU A 389 -11.09 18.21 7.67
N LEU A 390 -11.18 19.52 7.87
CA LEU A 390 -12.38 20.20 8.41
C LEU A 390 -13.36 20.56 7.32
#